data_605a0e1523edaa4e00dd1da8dbe1c88a
#
_entry.id   605a0e1523edaa4e00dd1da8dbe1c88a
#
_cell.length_a   1.000
_cell.length_b   1.000
_cell.length_c   1.000
_cell.angle_alpha   90.00
_cell.angle_beta   90.00
_cell.angle_gamma   90.00
#
_symmetry.space_group_name_H-M   'P 1'
#
loop_
_entity.id
_entity.type
_entity.pdbx_description
1 polymer ?
#
loop_
_entity_poly.entity_id
_entity_poly.type
_entity_poly.pdbx_seq_one_letter_code
_entity_poly.pdbx_strand_id
1 'polypeptide(L)'
;MNLDSSKSYSIPDLYLNIGHLLDHFMMLIFAKAAFDAGREFGFSYEEIIVYGTLGVILFGAAAPLAGWLADKFSRAILITIYPFGLSLGAFLASMSQSTEMLGLSLGVLGFFAAIYHPVGIAMLIKRPGKVGLRLGVNGVWGNMGVAFAPIFTGFLIAYADWRLAFIVPAILCFLFGISQIFAFRELDDAPARKSLSDGNKEESIMSSNWQTVLICLGIVTLSGGFIFGSLTFVIPRLFE
;
A
#
# COMPACT_ATOMS: atom_id res chain seq x y z
N MET A 1 -38.29 2.24 16.20
CA MET A 1 -37.05 1.53 15.73
C MET A 1 -36.65 2.20 14.43
N ASN A 2 -35.84 3.29 14.56
CA ASN A 2 -35.45 4.10 13.40
C ASN A 2 -34.34 3.38 12.63
N LEU A 3 -34.67 2.87 11.47
CA LEU A 3 -33.75 2.22 10.51
C LEU A 3 -33.04 3.24 9.59
N ASP A 4 -32.67 4.41 10.12
CA ASP A 4 -32.04 5.47 9.33
C ASP A 4 -30.54 5.58 9.60
N SER A 5 -29.83 4.45 9.56
CA SER A 5 -28.35 4.41 9.59
C SER A 5 -27.73 3.88 8.29
N SER A 6 -28.44 3.98 7.18
CA SER A 6 -27.91 3.75 5.85
C SER A 6 -27.15 4.99 5.35
N LYS A 7 -26.23 5.55 6.12
CA LYS A 7 -25.27 6.49 5.52
C LYS A 7 -24.31 5.66 4.69
N SER A 8 -24.70 5.58 3.45
CA SER A 8 -24.04 5.29 2.22
C SER A 8 -22.51 5.35 2.34
N TYR A 9 -21.82 4.40 1.74
CA TYR A 9 -20.42 4.44 1.39
C TYR A 9 -20.09 5.84 0.87
N SER A 10 -19.21 6.56 1.57
CA SER A 10 -18.87 7.92 1.20
C SER A 10 -17.79 7.91 0.12
N ILE A 11 -17.70 8.98 -0.67
CA ILE A 11 -16.63 9.14 -1.67
C ILE A 11 -15.24 8.88 -1.07
N PRO A 12 -14.87 9.43 0.10
CA PRO A 12 -13.59 9.11 0.73
C PRO A 12 -13.40 7.63 1.09
N ASP A 13 -14.45 6.88 1.47
CA ASP A 13 -14.32 5.44 1.72
C ASP A 13 -13.94 4.69 0.42
N LEU A 14 -14.53 5.09 -0.71
CA LEU A 14 -14.19 4.53 -2.02
C LEU A 14 -12.73 4.82 -2.38
N TYR A 15 -12.26 6.06 -2.18
CA TYR A 15 -10.86 6.42 -2.44
C TYR A 15 -9.88 5.64 -1.56
N LEU A 16 -10.20 5.45 -0.28
CA LEU A 16 -9.37 4.63 0.60
C LEU A 16 -9.35 3.16 0.13
N ASN A 17 -10.45 2.63 -0.34
CA ASN A 17 -10.50 1.26 -0.85
C ASN A 17 -9.70 1.09 -2.15
N ILE A 18 -9.84 2.02 -3.10
CA ILE A 18 -9.03 2.02 -4.33
C ILE A 18 -7.54 2.18 -3.97
N GLY A 19 -7.22 3.05 -3.01
CA GLY A 19 -5.86 3.19 -2.50
C GLY A 19 -5.29 1.86 -2.01
N HIS A 20 -6.05 1.06 -1.23
CA HIS A 20 -5.60 -0.25 -0.75
C HIS A 20 -5.36 -1.25 -1.88
N LEU A 21 -6.24 -1.25 -2.89
CA LEU A 21 -6.04 -2.06 -4.10
C LEU A 21 -4.74 -1.65 -4.79
N LEU A 22 -4.53 -0.35 -5.03
CA LEU A 22 -3.33 0.15 -5.69
C LEU A 22 -2.06 -0.16 -4.90
N ASP A 23 -2.10 -0.09 -3.58
CA ASP A 23 -0.96 -0.39 -2.72
C ASP A 23 -0.42 -1.80 -2.95
N HIS A 24 -1.27 -2.80 -2.78
CA HIS A 24 -0.88 -4.19 -3.01
C HIS A 24 -0.57 -4.49 -4.47
N PHE A 25 -1.35 -3.93 -5.39
CA PHE A 25 -1.13 -4.10 -6.82
C PHE A 25 0.27 -3.62 -7.22
N MET A 26 0.65 -2.39 -6.84
CA MET A 26 1.93 -1.79 -7.20
C MET A 26 3.13 -2.53 -6.59
N MET A 27 3.01 -2.99 -5.36
CA MET A 27 4.06 -3.77 -4.69
C MET A 27 4.31 -5.13 -5.34
N LEU A 28 3.34 -5.69 -6.07
CA LEU A 28 3.43 -7.03 -6.64
C LEU A 28 3.73 -7.08 -8.15
N ILE A 29 3.73 -5.94 -8.84
CA ILE A 29 4.07 -5.87 -10.28
C ILE A 29 5.42 -6.54 -10.56
N PHE A 30 6.43 -6.24 -9.74
CA PHE A 30 7.79 -6.70 -9.96
C PHE A 30 7.90 -8.23 -9.89
N ALA A 31 7.12 -8.92 -9.08
CA ALA A 31 7.16 -10.38 -8.98
C ALA A 31 6.92 -11.06 -10.35
N LYS A 32 6.04 -10.50 -11.19
CA LYS A 32 5.81 -11.00 -12.55
C LYS A 32 6.76 -10.36 -13.57
N ALA A 33 7.03 -9.07 -13.49
CA ALA A 33 7.89 -8.35 -14.42
C ALA A 33 9.37 -8.80 -14.34
N ALA A 34 9.80 -9.36 -13.22
CA ALA A 34 11.16 -9.83 -12.97
C ALA A 34 11.64 -10.88 -13.99
N PHE A 35 10.75 -11.71 -14.52
CA PHE A 35 11.13 -12.71 -15.54
C PHE A 35 11.67 -12.05 -16.82
N ASP A 36 10.96 -11.06 -17.34
CA ASP A 36 11.33 -10.39 -18.58
C ASP A 36 12.44 -9.36 -18.36
N ALA A 37 12.43 -8.65 -17.24
CA ALA A 37 13.52 -7.77 -16.84
C ALA A 37 14.82 -8.55 -16.60
N GLY A 38 14.75 -9.74 -16.00
CA GLY A 38 15.89 -10.63 -15.82
C GLY A 38 16.49 -11.04 -17.15
N ARG A 39 15.68 -11.49 -18.09
CA ARG A 39 16.15 -11.84 -19.44
C ARG A 39 16.87 -10.68 -20.13
N GLU A 40 16.36 -9.46 -20.01
CA GLU A 40 16.97 -8.28 -20.61
C GLU A 40 18.32 -7.93 -19.98
N PHE A 41 18.42 -8.02 -18.64
CA PHE A 41 19.64 -7.69 -17.92
C PHE A 41 20.63 -8.85 -17.81
N GLY A 42 20.29 -10.04 -18.32
CA GLY A 42 21.16 -11.23 -18.29
C GLY A 42 21.19 -11.93 -16.93
N PHE A 43 20.12 -11.81 -16.14
CA PHE A 43 19.96 -12.44 -14.81
C PHE A 43 18.87 -13.52 -14.83
N SER A 44 19.03 -14.56 -14.05
CA SER A 44 17.95 -15.49 -13.73
C SER A 44 16.90 -14.81 -12.86
N TYR A 45 15.72 -15.44 -12.75
CA TYR A 45 14.65 -14.91 -11.88
C TYR A 45 15.10 -14.78 -10.42
N GLU A 46 15.84 -15.77 -9.92
CA GLU A 46 16.36 -15.81 -8.56
C GLU A 46 17.34 -14.67 -8.27
N GLU A 47 18.14 -14.32 -9.25
CA GLU A 47 19.12 -13.25 -9.11
C GLU A 47 18.45 -11.87 -9.16
N ILE A 48 17.52 -11.66 -10.10
CA ILE A 48 16.91 -10.34 -10.28
C ILE A 48 15.89 -10.04 -9.19
N ILE A 49 15.18 -11.04 -8.65
CA ILE A 49 14.15 -10.81 -7.64
C ILE A 49 14.71 -10.18 -6.35
N VAL A 50 15.99 -10.40 -6.07
CA VAL A 50 16.69 -9.82 -4.92
C VAL A 50 16.70 -8.28 -4.97
N TYR A 51 16.70 -7.69 -6.16
CA TYR A 51 16.64 -6.24 -6.32
C TYR A 51 15.30 -5.63 -5.86
N GLY A 52 14.24 -6.43 -5.78
CA GLY A 52 12.97 -6.02 -5.16
C GLY A 52 13.01 -5.91 -3.64
N THR A 53 14.02 -6.48 -2.99
CA THR A 53 14.11 -6.54 -1.53
C THR A 53 14.13 -5.16 -0.88
N LEU A 54 14.80 -4.18 -1.49
CA LEU A 54 14.81 -2.81 -0.98
C LEU A 54 13.41 -2.21 -0.89
N GLY A 55 12.56 -2.46 -1.89
CA GLY A 55 11.16 -2.03 -1.89
C GLY A 55 10.37 -2.64 -0.73
N VAL A 56 10.51 -3.94 -0.52
CA VAL A 56 9.83 -4.66 0.58
C VAL A 56 10.32 -4.19 1.96
N ILE A 57 11.64 -3.99 2.11
CA ILE A 57 12.21 -3.47 3.36
C ILE A 57 11.67 -2.07 3.66
N LEU A 58 11.70 -1.16 2.69
CA LEU A 58 11.23 0.22 2.88
C LEU A 58 9.73 0.28 3.08
N PHE A 59 8.94 -0.59 2.46
CA PHE A 59 7.51 -0.72 2.71
C PHE A 59 7.20 -0.99 4.19
N GLY A 60 7.95 -1.88 4.83
CA GLY A 60 7.80 -2.15 6.26
C GLY A 60 8.47 -1.09 7.15
N ALA A 61 9.74 -0.75 6.87
CA ALA A 61 10.56 0.11 7.73
C ALA A 61 10.11 1.57 7.74
N ALA A 62 9.51 2.08 6.66
CA ALA A 62 9.02 3.45 6.60
C ALA A 62 7.59 3.61 7.19
N ALA A 63 6.86 2.53 7.44
CA ALA A 63 5.50 2.59 7.98
C ALA A 63 5.41 3.29 9.36
N PRO A 64 6.31 3.05 10.33
CA PRO A 64 6.33 3.81 11.59
C PRO A 64 6.57 5.31 11.38
N LEU A 65 7.43 5.69 10.42
CA LEU A 65 7.67 7.08 10.06
C LEU A 65 6.40 7.71 9.47
N ALA A 66 5.71 7.02 8.57
CA ALA A 66 4.45 7.48 7.99
C ALA A 66 3.36 7.67 9.06
N GLY A 67 3.25 6.74 10.02
CA GLY A 67 2.35 6.87 11.16
C GLY A 67 2.66 8.09 12.04
N TRP A 68 3.94 8.29 12.37
CA TRP A 68 4.39 9.44 13.15
C TRP A 68 4.13 10.78 12.42
N LEU A 69 4.36 10.83 11.10
CA LEU A 69 4.03 12.00 10.28
C LEU A 69 2.51 12.25 10.27
N ALA A 70 1.70 11.19 10.19
CA ALA A 70 0.24 11.29 10.22
C ALA A 70 -0.31 11.81 11.56
N ASP A 71 0.41 11.59 12.66
CA ASP A 71 0.05 12.14 13.95
C ASP A 71 0.45 13.62 14.13
N LYS A 72 1.43 14.08 13.36
CA LYS A 72 1.89 15.48 13.38
C LYS A 72 1.26 16.36 12.32
N PHE A 73 0.97 15.79 11.16
CA PHE A 73 0.46 16.48 9.99
C PHE A 73 -0.94 15.98 9.64
N SER A 74 -1.52 16.53 8.58
CA SER A 74 -2.81 16.07 8.05
C SER A 74 -2.66 14.68 7.39
N ARG A 75 -3.51 13.73 7.80
CA ARG A 75 -3.63 12.42 7.15
C ARG A 75 -4.08 12.54 5.71
N ALA A 76 -4.97 13.51 5.42
CA ALA A 76 -5.43 13.78 4.07
C ALA A 76 -4.29 14.19 3.15
N ILE A 77 -3.33 14.98 3.62
CA ILE A 77 -2.14 15.34 2.85
C ILE A 77 -1.28 14.11 2.57
N LEU A 78 -0.99 13.31 3.61
CA LEU A 78 -0.12 12.14 3.46
C LEU A 78 -0.73 11.10 2.52
N ILE A 79 -2.03 10.79 2.68
CA ILE A 79 -2.70 9.82 1.81
C ILE A 79 -2.83 10.34 0.37
N THR A 80 -2.80 11.66 0.17
CA THR A 80 -2.79 12.25 -1.18
C THR A 80 -1.39 12.21 -1.82
N ILE A 81 -0.31 12.34 -1.03
CA ILE A 81 1.08 12.22 -1.53
C ILE A 81 1.38 10.78 -1.95
N TYR A 82 0.83 9.80 -1.27
CA TYR A 82 1.05 8.38 -1.48
C TYR A 82 0.95 7.92 -2.96
N PRO A 83 -0.14 8.16 -3.72
CA PRO A 83 -0.25 7.69 -5.09
C PRO A 83 0.72 8.38 -6.07
N PHE A 84 1.13 9.61 -5.79
CA PHE A 84 2.18 10.28 -6.57
C PHE A 84 3.54 9.63 -6.34
N GLY A 85 3.82 9.21 -5.11
CA GLY A 85 5.04 8.46 -4.79
C GLY A 85 5.07 7.08 -5.45
N LEU A 86 3.95 6.35 -5.45
CA LEU A 86 3.80 5.09 -6.21
C LEU A 86 4.05 5.31 -7.70
N SER A 87 3.43 6.36 -8.27
CA SER A 87 3.61 6.75 -9.67
C SER A 87 5.07 7.03 -10.00
N LEU A 88 5.75 7.82 -9.15
CA LEU A 88 7.16 8.14 -9.32
C LEU A 88 8.03 6.88 -9.30
N GLY A 89 7.87 6.02 -8.29
CA GLY A 89 8.65 4.78 -8.17
C GLY A 89 8.46 3.86 -9.37
N ALA A 90 7.23 3.67 -9.82
CA ALA A 90 6.93 2.86 -11.00
C ALA A 90 7.45 3.49 -12.30
N PHE A 91 7.31 4.80 -12.46
CA PHE A 91 7.86 5.50 -13.62
C PHE A 91 9.39 5.34 -13.69
N LEU A 92 10.10 5.54 -12.58
CA LEU A 92 11.54 5.33 -12.50
C LEU A 92 11.92 3.86 -12.79
N ALA A 93 11.14 2.89 -12.29
CA ALA A 93 11.36 1.48 -12.58
C ALA A 93 11.24 1.19 -14.09
N SER A 94 10.26 1.78 -14.77
CA SER A 94 10.09 1.62 -16.22
C SER A 94 11.25 2.20 -17.04
N MET A 95 11.97 3.18 -16.51
CA MET A 95 13.12 3.80 -17.18
C MET A 95 14.46 3.15 -16.80
N SER A 96 14.45 2.10 -16.00
CA SER A 96 15.66 1.46 -15.52
C SER A 96 16.46 0.81 -16.64
N GLN A 97 17.76 1.10 -16.67
CA GLN A 97 18.73 0.54 -17.61
C GLN A 97 19.74 -0.40 -16.93
N SER A 98 19.62 -0.57 -15.62
CA SER A 98 20.40 -1.52 -14.83
C SER A 98 19.56 -2.07 -13.68
N THR A 99 20.00 -3.20 -13.13
CA THR A 99 19.35 -3.85 -11.98
C THR A 99 19.39 -2.98 -10.72
N GLU A 100 20.48 -2.22 -10.52
CA GLU A 100 20.63 -1.28 -9.39
C GLU A 100 19.62 -0.14 -9.49
N MET A 101 19.47 0.43 -10.69
CA MET A 101 18.48 1.47 -10.94
C MET A 101 17.07 0.94 -10.72
N LEU A 102 16.78 -0.28 -11.17
CA LEU A 102 15.50 -0.94 -10.94
C LEU A 102 15.27 -1.13 -9.43
N GLY A 103 16.26 -1.66 -8.70
CA GLY A 103 16.16 -1.87 -7.25
C GLY A 103 15.93 -0.57 -6.47
N LEU A 104 16.62 0.52 -6.82
CA LEU A 104 16.42 1.83 -6.20
C LEU A 104 15.01 2.38 -6.51
N SER A 105 14.54 2.21 -7.72
CA SER A 105 13.19 2.63 -8.14
C SER A 105 12.09 1.88 -7.38
N LEU A 106 12.26 0.57 -7.19
CA LEU A 106 11.39 -0.26 -6.35
C LEU A 106 11.48 0.17 -4.89
N GLY A 107 12.65 0.61 -4.42
CA GLY A 107 12.84 1.22 -3.10
C GLY A 107 11.98 2.48 -2.94
N VAL A 108 11.99 3.39 -3.91
CA VAL A 108 11.12 4.58 -3.91
C VAL A 108 9.65 4.17 -3.85
N LEU A 109 9.24 3.20 -4.66
CA LEU A 109 7.87 2.68 -4.66
C LEU A 109 7.48 2.17 -3.28
N GLY A 110 8.29 1.30 -2.67
CA GLY A 110 8.02 0.73 -1.35
C GLY A 110 7.99 1.77 -0.24
N PHE A 111 8.88 2.79 -0.30
CA PHE A 111 8.89 3.89 0.66
C PHE A 111 7.56 4.65 0.69
N PHE A 112 7.00 4.97 -0.47
CA PHE A 112 5.71 5.66 -0.54
C PHE A 112 4.53 4.73 -0.29
N ALA A 113 4.60 3.46 -0.68
CA ALA A 113 3.60 2.46 -0.35
C ALA A 113 3.41 2.31 1.18
N ALA A 114 4.48 2.44 1.96
CA ALA A 114 4.45 2.41 3.43
C ALA A 114 3.45 3.39 4.07
N ILE A 115 3.02 4.42 3.34
CA ILE A 115 2.08 5.44 3.85
C ILE A 115 0.67 4.86 4.01
N TYR A 116 0.23 3.98 3.10
CA TYR A 116 -1.17 3.58 3.04
C TYR A 116 -1.65 2.93 4.34
N HIS A 117 -0.97 1.91 4.82
CA HIS A 117 -1.46 1.13 5.96
C HIS A 117 -1.63 1.95 7.26
N PRO A 118 -0.65 2.69 7.76
CA PRO A 118 -0.84 3.46 8.98
C PRO A 118 -1.81 4.64 8.80
N VAL A 119 -1.84 5.26 7.64
CA VAL A 119 -2.63 6.47 7.41
C VAL A 119 -4.05 6.15 6.96
N GLY A 120 -4.20 5.33 5.92
CA GLY A 120 -5.51 4.97 5.34
C GLY A 120 -6.38 4.18 6.32
N ILE A 121 -5.82 3.19 7.03
CA ILE A 121 -6.54 2.43 8.05
C ILE A 121 -6.98 3.35 9.21
N ALA A 122 -6.10 4.24 9.68
CA ALA A 122 -6.46 5.20 10.72
C ALA A 122 -7.60 6.14 10.28
N MET A 123 -7.63 6.54 9.01
CA MET A 123 -8.73 7.33 8.45
C MET A 123 -10.04 6.54 8.41
N LEU A 124 -10.01 5.26 8.01
CA LEU A 124 -11.19 4.39 7.97
C LEU A 124 -11.80 4.17 9.37
N ILE A 125 -10.96 3.95 10.39
CA ILE A 125 -11.41 3.70 11.76
C ILE A 125 -12.14 4.91 12.35
N LYS A 126 -11.68 6.13 12.03
CA LYS A 126 -12.28 7.38 12.55
C LYS A 126 -13.63 7.73 11.93
N ARG A 127 -14.03 7.08 10.86
CA ARG A 127 -15.31 7.40 10.19
C ARG A 127 -16.50 6.79 10.92
N PRO A 128 -17.66 7.46 10.95
CA PRO A 128 -18.85 6.99 11.65
C PRO A 128 -19.39 5.70 11.02
N GLY A 129 -19.92 4.78 11.84
CA GLY A 129 -20.56 3.53 11.44
C GLY A 129 -19.82 2.27 11.88
N LYS A 130 -20.10 1.13 11.23
CA LYS A 130 -19.55 -0.18 11.61
C LYS A 130 -18.10 -0.32 11.15
N VAL A 131 -17.15 -0.06 12.03
CA VAL A 131 -15.70 -0.13 11.76
C VAL A 131 -15.29 -1.49 11.18
N GLY A 132 -15.75 -2.60 11.77
CA GLY A 132 -15.40 -3.94 11.30
C GLY A 132 -15.83 -4.20 9.85
N LEU A 133 -17.02 -3.73 9.44
CA LEU A 133 -17.48 -3.86 8.06
C LEU A 133 -16.59 -3.05 7.09
N ARG A 134 -16.22 -1.82 7.48
CA ARG A 134 -15.33 -1.00 6.64
C ARG A 134 -13.96 -1.62 6.46
N LEU A 135 -13.37 -2.09 7.54
CA LEU A 135 -12.08 -2.77 7.48
C LEU A 135 -12.15 -4.05 6.66
N GLY A 136 -13.24 -4.82 6.80
CA GLY A 136 -13.49 -6.01 6.00
C GLY A 136 -13.60 -5.70 4.50
N VAL A 137 -14.39 -4.70 4.12
CA VAL A 137 -14.50 -4.25 2.72
C VAL A 137 -13.16 -3.74 2.21
N ASN A 138 -12.46 -2.92 2.98
CA ASN A 138 -11.14 -2.43 2.61
C ASN A 138 -10.14 -3.57 2.42
N GLY A 139 -10.16 -4.60 3.26
CA GLY A 139 -9.36 -5.81 3.09
C GLY A 139 -9.66 -6.56 1.79
N VAL A 140 -10.93 -6.62 1.37
CA VAL A 140 -11.31 -7.21 0.06
C VAL A 140 -10.65 -6.44 -1.09
N TRP A 141 -10.67 -5.10 -1.06
CA TRP A 141 -10.03 -4.28 -2.08
C TRP A 141 -8.51 -4.52 -2.13
N GLY A 142 -7.85 -4.60 -0.97
CA GLY A 142 -6.41 -4.94 -0.91
C GLY A 142 -6.12 -6.30 -1.55
N ASN A 143 -6.90 -7.34 -1.20
CA ASN A 143 -6.77 -8.67 -1.80
C ASN A 143 -7.06 -8.70 -3.31
N MET A 144 -7.98 -7.86 -3.80
CA MET A 144 -8.17 -7.66 -5.24
C MET A 144 -6.89 -7.11 -5.89
N GLY A 145 -6.19 -6.17 -5.26
CA GLY A 145 -4.89 -5.68 -5.72
C GLY A 145 -3.87 -6.79 -5.88
N VAL A 146 -3.79 -7.69 -4.87
CA VAL A 146 -2.92 -8.88 -4.92
C VAL A 146 -3.28 -9.77 -6.11
N ALA A 147 -4.56 -10.06 -6.31
CA ALA A 147 -5.02 -10.97 -7.37
C ALA A 147 -4.84 -10.36 -8.78
N PHE A 148 -5.09 -9.06 -8.93
CA PHE A 148 -4.98 -8.39 -10.23
C PHE A 148 -3.54 -8.14 -10.66
N ALA A 149 -2.59 -8.00 -9.73
CA ALA A 149 -1.21 -7.66 -10.06
C ALA A 149 -0.57 -8.63 -11.08
N PRO A 150 -0.52 -9.95 -10.87
CA PRO A 150 0.10 -10.86 -11.83
C PRO A 150 -0.67 -10.94 -13.16
N ILE A 151 -2.01 -10.87 -13.12
CA ILE A 151 -2.87 -10.96 -14.31
C ILE A 151 -2.65 -9.74 -15.21
N PHE A 152 -2.77 -8.55 -14.64
CA PHE A 152 -2.64 -7.30 -15.39
C PHE A 152 -1.21 -7.07 -15.87
N THR A 153 -0.22 -7.39 -15.03
CA THR A 153 1.20 -7.32 -15.40
C THR A 153 1.50 -8.27 -16.56
N GLY A 154 1.07 -9.53 -16.49
CA GLY A 154 1.25 -10.51 -17.56
C GLY A 154 0.56 -10.08 -18.86
N PHE A 155 -0.65 -9.50 -18.78
CA PHE A 155 -1.35 -8.95 -19.93
C PHE A 155 -0.54 -7.82 -20.60
N LEU A 156 -0.04 -6.84 -19.85
CA LEU A 156 0.72 -5.73 -20.40
C LEU A 156 2.04 -6.18 -21.02
N ILE A 157 2.75 -7.11 -20.39
CA ILE A 157 3.99 -7.68 -20.89
C ILE A 157 3.77 -8.40 -22.24
N ALA A 158 2.65 -9.11 -22.38
CA ALA A 158 2.32 -9.82 -23.62
C ALA A 158 2.13 -8.87 -24.82
N TYR A 159 1.82 -7.59 -24.60
CA TYR A 159 1.65 -6.60 -25.69
C TYR A 159 2.92 -5.84 -26.05
N ALA A 160 3.88 -5.72 -25.12
CA ALA A 160 5.10 -4.95 -25.36
C ALA A 160 6.28 -5.57 -24.60
N ASP A 161 6.65 -4.94 -23.49
CA ASP A 161 7.73 -5.38 -22.61
C ASP A 161 7.37 -5.15 -21.13
N TRP A 162 8.25 -5.55 -20.25
CA TRP A 162 8.04 -5.43 -18.80
C TRP A 162 7.93 -3.97 -18.32
N ARG A 163 8.47 -2.99 -19.06
CA ARG A 163 8.36 -1.54 -18.71
C ARG A 163 6.93 -1.05 -18.80
N LEU A 164 6.15 -1.58 -19.77
CA LEU A 164 4.74 -1.22 -19.91
C LEU A 164 3.95 -1.58 -18.64
N ALA A 165 4.33 -2.68 -17.97
CA ALA A 165 3.71 -3.09 -16.70
C ALA A 165 3.94 -2.08 -15.56
N PHE A 166 4.94 -1.22 -15.66
CA PHE A 166 5.17 -0.12 -14.71
C PHE A 166 4.61 1.22 -15.21
N ILE A 167 4.74 1.55 -16.49
CA ILE A 167 4.28 2.84 -17.05
C ILE A 167 2.77 2.99 -16.90
N VAL A 168 1.98 1.98 -17.29
CA VAL A 168 0.52 2.08 -17.25
C VAL A 168 0.02 2.29 -15.82
N PRO A 169 0.41 1.48 -14.82
CA PRO A 169 0.03 1.74 -13.44
C PRO A 169 0.58 3.07 -12.88
N ALA A 170 1.77 3.51 -13.31
CA ALA A 170 2.28 4.82 -12.90
C ALA A 170 1.33 5.94 -13.32
N ILE A 171 0.86 5.92 -14.57
CA ILE A 171 -0.12 6.90 -15.07
C ILE A 171 -1.43 6.80 -14.28
N LEU A 172 -1.94 5.59 -14.03
CA LEU A 172 -3.16 5.38 -13.27
C LEU A 172 -3.04 5.91 -11.84
N CYS A 173 -1.91 5.67 -11.15
CA CYS A 173 -1.65 6.20 -9.82
C CYS A 173 -1.54 7.73 -9.83
N PHE A 174 -0.92 8.32 -10.85
CA PHE A 174 -0.83 9.77 -11.00
C PHE A 174 -2.21 10.40 -11.14
N LEU A 175 -3.04 9.88 -12.05
CA LEU A 175 -4.42 10.35 -12.27
C LEU A 175 -5.28 10.15 -11.02
N PHE A 176 -5.12 9.02 -10.34
CA PHE A 176 -5.78 8.77 -9.06
C PHE A 176 -5.36 9.80 -8.00
N GLY A 177 -4.07 10.12 -7.91
CA GLY A 177 -3.56 11.16 -7.00
C GLY A 177 -4.19 12.53 -7.29
N ILE A 178 -4.29 12.92 -8.56
CA ILE A 178 -4.98 14.16 -8.96
C ILE A 178 -6.44 14.15 -8.51
N SER A 179 -7.17 13.08 -8.79
CA SER A 179 -8.58 12.95 -8.39
C SER A 179 -8.75 12.99 -6.87
N GLN A 180 -7.80 12.42 -6.13
CA GLN A 180 -7.79 12.37 -4.68
C GLN A 180 -7.62 13.77 -4.04
N ILE A 181 -6.87 14.69 -4.67
CA ILE A 181 -6.77 16.09 -4.22
C ILE A 181 -8.17 16.71 -4.12
N PHE A 182 -9.01 16.49 -5.12
CA PHE A 182 -10.37 17.04 -5.12
C PHE A 182 -11.28 16.30 -4.13
N ALA A 183 -11.14 14.99 -4.00
CA ALA A 183 -11.96 14.18 -3.11
C ALA A 183 -11.71 14.45 -1.61
N PHE A 184 -10.47 14.82 -1.25
CA PHE A 184 -10.09 15.08 0.14
C PHE A 184 -9.95 16.55 0.50
N ARG A 185 -10.21 17.46 -0.43
CA ARG A 185 -10.07 18.90 -0.23
C ARG A 185 -10.90 19.46 0.96
N GLU A 186 -12.07 18.87 1.19
CA GLU A 186 -13.00 19.31 2.23
C GLU A 186 -12.92 18.46 3.52
N LEU A 187 -12.00 17.50 3.58
CA LEU A 187 -11.81 16.74 4.81
C LEU A 187 -11.03 17.60 5.81
N ASP A 188 -11.75 18.07 6.82
CA ASP A 188 -11.13 18.66 8.01
C ASP A 188 -10.46 17.55 8.82
N ASP A 189 -9.20 17.31 8.53
CA ASP A 189 -8.39 16.29 9.15
C ASP A 189 -7.39 16.95 10.11
N ALA A 190 -7.93 17.49 11.20
CA ALA A 190 -7.11 18.05 12.26
C ALA A 190 -6.12 16.99 12.78
N PRO A 191 -4.85 17.37 13.05
CA PRO A 191 -3.86 16.45 13.60
C PRO A 191 -4.41 15.73 14.84
N ALA A 192 -4.15 14.43 14.94
CA ALA A 192 -4.68 13.58 16.03
C ALA A 192 -4.42 14.16 17.43
N ARG A 193 -3.33 14.91 17.59
CA ARG A 193 -2.93 15.55 18.83
C ARG A 193 -3.87 16.68 19.31
N LYS A 194 -4.62 17.32 18.38
CA LYS A 194 -5.61 18.34 18.73
C LYS A 194 -6.91 17.73 19.27
N SER A 195 -7.30 16.57 18.77
CA SER A 195 -8.53 15.89 19.20
C SER A 195 -8.43 15.24 20.60
N LEU A 196 -7.22 14.96 21.08
CA LEU A 196 -6.98 14.40 22.40
C LEU A 196 -7.00 15.45 23.50
N SER A 197 -6.92 16.75 23.19
CA SER A 197 -6.96 17.83 24.18
C SER A 197 -8.39 18.24 24.55
N ASP A 198 -9.38 17.93 23.73
CA ASP A 198 -10.79 18.34 23.91
C ASP A 198 -11.72 17.19 24.37
N GLY A 199 -11.25 15.96 24.44
CA GLY A 199 -12.03 14.80 24.88
C GLY A 199 -11.65 14.36 26.29
N ASN A 200 -12.66 14.26 27.16
CA ASN A 200 -12.58 13.62 28.49
C ASN A 200 -11.61 12.43 28.46
N LYS A 201 -10.83 12.31 29.57
CA LYS A 201 -10.01 11.15 29.90
C LYS A 201 -10.74 9.85 29.50
N GLU A 202 -10.55 9.37 28.27
CA GLU A 202 -10.70 7.96 28.02
C GLU A 202 -9.69 7.30 28.94
N GLU A 203 -10.22 6.63 29.97
CA GLU A 203 -9.42 5.76 30.83
C GLU A 203 -8.60 4.87 29.90
N SER A 204 -7.30 4.98 30.00
CA SER A 204 -6.37 4.15 29.26
C SER A 204 -6.66 2.70 29.59
N ILE A 205 -7.44 2.03 28.77
CA ILE A 205 -7.58 0.56 28.77
C ILE A 205 -6.27 0.00 28.20
N MET A 206 -5.17 0.48 28.70
CA MET A 206 -3.90 -0.21 28.50
C MET A 206 -3.86 -1.31 29.55
N SER A 207 -4.28 -2.52 29.13
CA SER A 207 -4.20 -3.70 29.98
C SER A 207 -2.78 -3.84 30.53
N SER A 208 -2.67 -4.34 31.74
CA SER A 208 -1.38 -4.65 32.40
C SER A 208 -0.41 -5.46 31.51
N ASN A 209 -0.90 -6.06 30.44
CA ASN A 209 -0.17 -6.98 29.56
C ASN A 209 0.04 -6.44 28.12
N TRP A 210 0.04 -5.12 27.89
CA TRP A 210 0.20 -4.53 26.56
C TRP A 210 1.48 -4.99 25.83
N GLN A 211 2.58 -5.22 26.58
CA GLN A 211 3.83 -5.74 26.02
C GLN A 211 3.65 -7.14 25.43
N THR A 212 2.96 -8.02 26.16
CA THR A 212 2.66 -9.38 25.68
C THR A 212 1.80 -9.34 24.42
N VAL A 213 0.78 -8.48 24.40
CA VAL A 213 -0.07 -8.28 23.21
C VAL A 213 0.75 -7.80 22.02
N LEU A 214 1.64 -6.82 22.21
CA LEU A 214 2.52 -6.33 21.14
C LEU A 214 3.48 -7.41 20.63
N ILE A 215 4.07 -8.20 21.52
CA ILE A 215 4.97 -9.30 21.15
C ILE A 215 4.19 -10.35 20.33
N CYS A 216 3.01 -10.78 20.81
CA CYS A 216 2.18 -11.75 20.10
C CYS A 216 1.75 -11.23 18.72
N LEU A 217 1.30 -9.98 18.62
CA LEU A 217 0.96 -9.33 17.37
C LEU A 217 2.19 -9.26 16.42
N GLY A 218 3.35 -8.90 16.98
CA GLY A 218 4.61 -8.86 16.22
C GLY A 218 4.96 -10.22 15.63
N ILE A 219 4.89 -11.30 16.42
CA ILE A 219 5.17 -12.67 15.94
C ILE A 219 4.17 -13.08 14.85
N VAL A 220 2.87 -12.87 15.06
CA VAL A 220 1.84 -13.22 14.07
C VAL A 220 2.02 -12.44 12.77
N THR A 221 2.29 -11.14 12.86
CA THR A 221 2.48 -10.27 11.68
C THR A 221 3.74 -10.65 10.91
N LEU A 222 4.86 -10.90 11.61
CA LEU A 222 6.12 -11.35 10.99
C LEU A 222 5.94 -12.71 10.29
N SER A 223 5.31 -13.66 10.95
CA SER A 223 5.05 -14.99 10.38
C SER A 223 4.14 -14.91 9.17
N GLY A 224 3.04 -14.14 9.25
CA GLY A 224 2.12 -13.92 8.14
C GLY A 224 2.79 -13.22 6.97
N GLY A 225 3.60 -12.19 7.23
CA GLY A 225 4.37 -11.46 6.20
C GLY A 225 5.40 -12.35 5.52
N PHE A 226 6.09 -13.21 6.28
CA PHE A 226 7.06 -14.16 5.74
C PHE A 226 6.39 -15.21 4.84
N ILE A 227 5.28 -15.80 5.28
CA ILE A 227 4.51 -16.78 4.49
C ILE A 227 3.98 -16.12 3.21
N PHE A 228 3.34 -14.96 3.34
CA PHE A 228 2.78 -14.23 2.19
C PHE A 228 3.86 -13.85 1.17
N GLY A 229 4.98 -13.27 1.65
CA GLY A 229 6.09 -12.90 0.78
C GLY A 229 6.70 -14.10 0.08
N SER A 230 6.97 -15.20 0.80
CA SER A 230 7.53 -16.42 0.23
C SER A 230 6.61 -17.00 -0.85
N LEU A 231 5.32 -17.10 -0.59
CA LEU A 231 4.35 -17.62 -1.58
C LEU A 231 4.27 -16.70 -2.81
N THR A 232 4.26 -15.39 -2.62
CA THR A 232 4.16 -14.41 -3.72
C THR A 232 5.33 -14.55 -4.70
N PHE A 233 6.54 -14.80 -4.22
CA PHE A 233 7.73 -14.91 -5.07
C PHE A 233 8.02 -16.33 -5.57
N VAL A 234 7.57 -17.37 -4.86
CA VAL A 234 7.79 -18.76 -5.25
C VAL A 234 6.73 -19.28 -6.22
N ILE A 235 5.46 -18.94 -6.00
CA ILE A 235 4.35 -19.44 -6.84
C ILE A 235 4.55 -19.14 -8.34
N PRO A 236 4.92 -17.93 -8.79
CA PRO A 236 5.11 -17.66 -10.21
C PRO A 236 6.07 -18.63 -10.90
N ARG A 237 7.12 -19.06 -10.17
CA ARG A 237 8.12 -19.98 -10.69
C ARG A 237 7.62 -21.41 -10.85
N LEU A 238 6.64 -21.85 -10.06
CA LEU A 238 6.10 -23.20 -10.16
C LEU A 238 5.27 -23.43 -11.44
N PHE A 239 4.91 -22.37 -12.14
CA PHE A 239 4.08 -22.38 -13.35
C PHE A 239 4.85 -21.99 -14.64
N GLU A 240 6.16 -21.92 -14.59
CA GLU A 240 7.07 -21.83 -15.74
C GLU A 240 7.62 -23.22 -16.15
#